data_cf06138f9ee84ed82ecdab831daabce8
#
_entry.id   cf06138f9ee84ed82ecdab831daabce8
#
_cell.length_a   1.000
_cell.length_b   1.000
_cell.length_c   1.000
_cell.angle_alpha   90.00
_cell.angle_beta   90.00
_cell.angle_gamma   90.00
#
_symmetry.space_group_name_H-M   'P 1'
#
loop_
_entity.id
_entity.type
_entity.pdbx_description
1 polymer ?
#
loop_
_entity_poly.entity_id
_entity_poly.type
_entity_poly.pdbx_seq_one_letter_code
_entity_poly.pdbx_strand_id
1 'polypeptide(L)'
;VNHEAIVKLFTEVKGMGVDGIFWPHISAPAVKSSPRTVQAMADIAGYDFDRSVMPVVGLESGSLKILEKYMPAKAFPWTPREWGDVIMDATAIMNDNYIFPCYTMTIGYKEETDDDVQESIDLVQKIIDHDFTAWIFPLPVIPISTTRIKDNPFPALEKLPSKYWDLLYIAWTYNMKVTRKLAPRLAGGKGVTGRIVRFMIDRIFSSIEWFFRDLKESKGKKSLEFSTININNTVGTIRAILELGRLSFKGHES
;
A
#
# COMPACT_ATOMS: atom_id res chain seq x y z
N VAL A 1 3.06 14.23 -19.05
CA VAL A 1 1.63 14.30 -18.64
C VAL A 1 0.97 15.48 -19.35
N ASN A 2 -0.22 15.28 -19.89
CA ASN A 2 -0.98 16.37 -20.52
C ASN A 2 -1.78 17.13 -19.45
N HIS A 3 -1.19 18.21 -18.95
CA HIS A 3 -1.76 19.03 -17.90
C HIS A 3 -3.15 19.58 -18.24
N GLU A 4 -3.28 20.20 -19.41
CA GLU A 4 -4.52 20.88 -19.82
C GLU A 4 -5.70 19.90 -19.96
N ALA A 5 -5.47 18.74 -20.59
CA ALA A 5 -6.49 17.72 -20.73
C ALA A 5 -6.97 17.16 -19.38
N ILE A 6 -6.04 16.96 -18.44
CA ILE A 6 -6.37 16.45 -17.10
C ILE A 6 -7.16 17.50 -16.30
N VAL A 7 -6.69 18.76 -16.30
CA VAL A 7 -7.39 19.86 -15.63
C VAL A 7 -8.81 20.03 -16.18
N LYS A 8 -8.95 20.01 -17.51
CA LYS A 8 -10.26 20.07 -18.18
C LYS A 8 -11.16 18.93 -17.73
N LEU A 9 -10.67 17.68 -17.77
CA LEU A 9 -11.43 16.50 -17.36
C LEU A 9 -11.93 16.63 -15.91
N PHE A 10 -11.04 17.00 -14.99
CA PHE A 10 -11.41 17.14 -13.57
C PHE A 10 -12.43 18.26 -13.35
N THR A 11 -12.27 19.39 -14.06
CA THR A 11 -13.21 20.52 -14.01
C THR A 11 -14.60 20.11 -14.53
N GLU A 12 -14.67 19.42 -15.65
CA GLU A 12 -15.93 18.93 -16.23
C GLU A 12 -16.62 17.92 -15.30
N VAL A 13 -15.87 16.94 -14.78
CA VAL A 13 -16.42 15.95 -13.85
C VAL A 13 -16.94 16.64 -12.57
N LYS A 14 -16.19 17.59 -12.02
CA LYS A 14 -16.64 18.34 -10.84
C LYS A 14 -17.88 19.19 -11.13
N GLY A 15 -17.97 19.76 -12.32
CA GLY A 15 -19.12 20.52 -12.79
C GLY A 15 -20.41 19.68 -12.94
N MET A 16 -20.30 18.35 -13.01
CA MET A 16 -21.46 17.44 -13.00
C MET A 16 -22.10 17.28 -11.62
N GLY A 17 -21.57 17.93 -10.58
CA GLY A 17 -22.13 17.90 -9.23
C GLY A 17 -21.79 16.63 -8.43
N VAL A 18 -20.71 15.91 -8.79
CA VAL A 18 -20.24 14.75 -8.03
C VAL A 18 -19.65 15.17 -6.68
N ASP A 19 -19.94 14.39 -5.64
CA ASP A 19 -19.46 14.67 -4.28
C ASP A 19 -17.95 14.52 -4.14
N GLY A 20 -17.36 13.57 -4.87
CA GLY A 20 -15.92 13.32 -4.87
C GLY A 20 -15.40 12.78 -6.20
N ILE A 21 -14.13 12.99 -6.44
CA ILE A 21 -13.39 12.41 -7.56
C ILE A 21 -12.34 11.46 -6.96
N PHE A 22 -12.29 10.24 -7.44
CA PHE A 22 -11.33 9.23 -7.01
C PHE A 22 -10.76 8.52 -8.24
N TRP A 23 -9.44 8.30 -8.24
CA TRP A 23 -8.79 7.43 -9.23
C TRP A 23 -8.05 6.31 -8.53
N PRO A 24 -8.21 5.06 -8.99
CA PRO A 24 -7.70 3.90 -8.27
C PRO A 24 -6.19 3.72 -8.41
N HIS A 25 -5.57 4.22 -9.46
CA HIS A 25 -4.15 4.02 -9.75
C HIS A 25 -3.45 5.30 -10.19
N ILE A 26 -2.21 5.48 -9.76
CA ILE A 26 -1.32 6.56 -10.22
C ILE A 26 0.12 6.05 -10.32
N SER A 27 0.89 6.63 -11.23
CA SER A 27 2.31 6.28 -11.44
C SER A 27 3.22 7.28 -10.74
N ALA A 28 4.16 6.81 -9.91
CA ALA A 28 5.12 7.67 -9.23
C ALA A 28 5.95 8.54 -10.22
N PRO A 29 6.47 8.02 -11.35
CA PRO A 29 7.10 8.86 -12.35
C PRO A 29 6.19 9.95 -12.92
N ALA A 30 4.91 9.68 -13.15
CA ALA A 30 3.97 10.69 -13.64
C ALA A 30 3.73 11.80 -12.60
N VAL A 31 3.63 11.43 -11.32
CA VAL A 31 3.53 12.40 -10.21
C VAL A 31 4.76 13.29 -10.15
N LYS A 32 5.97 12.69 -10.09
CA LYS A 32 7.24 13.44 -10.04
C LYS A 32 7.43 14.35 -11.25
N SER A 33 7.00 13.89 -12.46
CA SER A 33 7.12 14.68 -13.71
C SER A 33 6.18 15.88 -13.74
N SER A 34 5.10 15.89 -12.96
CA SER A 34 4.02 16.86 -13.14
C SER A 34 3.39 17.29 -11.81
N PRO A 35 4.15 17.83 -10.85
CA PRO A 35 3.64 18.21 -9.52
C PRO A 35 2.51 19.24 -9.63
N ARG A 36 2.63 20.21 -10.55
CA ARG A 36 1.57 21.19 -10.83
C ARG A 36 0.25 20.56 -11.27
N THR A 37 0.31 19.45 -12.02
CA THR A 37 -0.92 18.73 -12.43
C THR A 37 -1.55 18.06 -11.23
N VAL A 38 -0.75 17.42 -10.36
CA VAL A 38 -1.22 16.77 -9.14
C VAL A 38 -1.90 17.78 -8.22
N GLN A 39 -1.29 18.94 -8.01
CA GLN A 39 -1.88 20.03 -7.24
C GLN A 39 -3.22 20.49 -7.83
N ALA A 40 -3.28 20.77 -9.14
CA ALA A 40 -4.51 21.20 -9.78
C ALA A 40 -5.64 20.17 -9.67
N MET A 41 -5.31 18.87 -9.78
CA MET A 41 -6.26 17.78 -9.57
C MET A 41 -6.81 17.78 -8.14
N ALA A 42 -5.95 17.95 -7.14
CA ALA A 42 -6.33 17.98 -5.73
C ALA A 42 -7.21 19.20 -5.41
N ASP A 43 -6.83 20.38 -5.91
CA ASP A 43 -7.57 21.63 -5.73
C ASP A 43 -8.99 21.53 -6.32
N ILE A 44 -9.13 21.05 -7.56
CA ILE A 44 -10.42 20.90 -8.24
C ILE A 44 -11.27 19.83 -7.54
N ALA A 45 -10.69 18.71 -7.14
CA ALA A 45 -11.39 17.65 -6.40
C ALA A 45 -11.77 18.10 -5.00
N GLY A 46 -11.08 19.09 -4.43
CA GLY A 46 -11.28 19.63 -3.09
C GLY A 46 -10.73 18.67 -2.03
N TYR A 47 -9.52 18.15 -2.24
CA TYR A 47 -8.89 17.27 -1.26
C TYR A 47 -8.41 18.05 -0.05
N ASP A 48 -8.61 17.46 1.10
CA ASP A 48 -8.12 17.86 2.40
C ASP A 48 -7.90 16.60 3.26
N PHE A 49 -7.57 16.76 4.53
CA PHE A 49 -7.35 15.61 5.41
C PHE A 49 -8.57 14.68 5.50
N ASP A 50 -9.78 15.25 5.56
CA ASP A 50 -11.03 14.47 5.68
C ASP A 50 -11.47 13.86 4.35
N ARG A 51 -11.09 14.46 3.24
CA ARG A 51 -11.40 14.04 1.87
C ARG A 51 -10.16 13.60 1.09
N SER A 52 -9.17 13.06 1.79
CA SER A 52 -7.99 12.49 1.15
C SER A 52 -8.30 11.22 0.38
N VAL A 53 -7.46 10.87 -0.57
CA VAL A 53 -7.60 9.66 -1.41
C VAL A 53 -6.36 8.77 -1.30
N MET A 54 -6.56 7.47 -1.55
CA MET A 54 -5.50 6.47 -1.44
C MET A 54 -5.38 5.65 -2.74
N PRO A 55 -4.77 6.20 -3.80
CA PRO A 55 -4.55 5.44 -5.03
C PRO A 55 -3.48 4.37 -4.84
N VAL A 56 -3.62 3.28 -5.58
CA VAL A 56 -2.59 2.24 -5.68
C VAL A 56 -1.43 2.74 -6.53
N VAL A 57 -0.22 2.55 -6.04
CA VAL A 57 1.03 2.93 -6.70
C VAL A 57 1.97 1.73 -6.68
N GLY A 58 2.40 1.28 -7.85
CA GLY A 58 3.39 0.20 -7.91
C GLY A 58 4.77 0.71 -7.52
N LEU A 59 5.22 0.43 -6.30
CA LEU A 59 6.61 0.60 -5.87
C LEU A 59 7.46 -0.57 -6.37
N GLU A 60 6.90 -1.76 -6.33
CA GLU A 60 7.38 -3.06 -6.79
C GLU A 60 8.60 -3.58 -6.01
N SER A 61 9.75 -2.93 -6.11
CA SER A 61 10.99 -3.32 -5.42
C SER A 61 11.87 -2.10 -5.15
N GLY A 62 12.68 -2.17 -4.10
CA GLY A 62 13.77 -1.24 -3.87
C GLY A 62 15.08 -1.69 -4.52
N SER A 63 15.18 -2.97 -4.95
CA SER A 63 16.40 -3.52 -5.53
C SER A 63 16.63 -3.07 -6.96
N LEU A 64 17.81 -2.45 -7.18
CA LEU A 64 18.25 -2.07 -8.52
C LEU A 64 18.30 -3.27 -9.47
N LYS A 65 18.84 -4.40 -9.01
CA LYS A 65 18.94 -5.64 -9.81
C LYS A 65 17.55 -6.13 -10.26
N ILE A 66 16.58 -6.14 -9.38
CA ILE A 66 15.21 -6.58 -9.69
C ILE A 66 14.55 -5.61 -10.67
N LEU A 67 14.70 -4.31 -10.45
CA LEU A 67 14.17 -3.27 -11.34
C LEU A 67 14.77 -3.34 -12.75
N GLU A 68 16.09 -3.41 -12.87
CA GLU A 68 16.77 -3.50 -14.17
C GLU A 68 16.36 -4.77 -14.94
N LYS A 69 16.21 -5.89 -14.26
CA LYS A 69 15.92 -7.17 -14.89
C LYS A 69 14.44 -7.32 -15.30
N TYR A 70 13.55 -7.00 -14.40
CA TYR A 70 12.12 -7.32 -14.59
C TYR A 70 11.28 -6.10 -15.00
N MET A 71 11.72 -4.89 -14.65
CA MET A 71 10.94 -3.66 -14.82
C MET A 71 11.80 -2.46 -15.29
N PRO A 72 12.66 -2.60 -16.33
CA PRO A 72 13.64 -1.58 -16.69
C PRO A 72 13.03 -0.21 -17.06
N ALA A 73 11.77 -0.19 -17.50
CA ALA A 73 11.05 1.03 -17.85
C ALA A 73 10.22 1.62 -16.71
N LYS A 74 10.23 1.01 -15.50
CA LYS A 74 9.38 1.42 -14.38
C LYS A 74 9.63 2.86 -13.94
N ALA A 75 10.89 3.27 -13.93
CA ALA A 75 11.30 4.60 -13.51
C ALA A 75 11.20 5.66 -14.63
N PHE A 76 10.92 5.29 -15.89
CA PHE A 76 10.95 6.23 -17.01
C PHE A 76 10.16 7.51 -16.72
N PRO A 77 10.70 8.72 -17.00
CA PRO A 77 11.92 9.03 -17.79
C PRO A 77 13.25 8.95 -17.01
N TRP A 78 13.24 8.62 -15.73
CA TRP A 78 14.44 8.38 -14.92
C TRP A 78 14.97 6.96 -15.16
N THR A 79 16.15 6.69 -14.62
CA THR A 79 16.77 5.37 -14.66
C THR A 79 16.33 4.52 -13.46
N PRO A 80 16.47 3.18 -13.51
CA PRO A 80 16.23 2.33 -12.34
C PRO A 80 17.05 2.71 -11.09
N ARG A 81 18.26 3.29 -11.26
CA ARG A 81 19.08 3.78 -10.14
C ARG A 81 18.45 4.94 -9.38
N GLU A 82 17.66 5.74 -10.06
CA GLU A 82 16.98 6.90 -9.47
C GLU A 82 15.60 6.52 -8.88
N TRP A 83 15.24 5.23 -8.92
CA TRP A 83 13.90 4.80 -8.51
C TRP A 83 13.55 5.18 -7.07
N GLY A 84 14.50 5.04 -6.14
CA GLY A 84 14.30 5.45 -4.74
C GLY A 84 13.93 6.93 -4.64
N ASP A 85 14.64 7.80 -5.35
CA ASP A 85 14.36 9.25 -5.37
C ASP A 85 13.04 9.57 -6.08
N VAL A 86 12.68 8.79 -7.12
CA VAL A 86 11.36 8.92 -7.78
C VAL A 86 10.22 8.63 -6.80
N ILE A 87 10.35 7.57 -5.99
CA ILE A 87 9.35 7.20 -4.99
C ILE A 87 9.27 8.27 -3.89
N MET A 88 10.42 8.74 -3.37
CA MET A 88 10.43 9.74 -2.29
C MET A 88 9.81 11.07 -2.72
N ASP A 89 10.22 11.60 -3.88
CA ASP A 89 9.68 12.86 -4.41
C ASP A 89 8.19 12.73 -4.75
N ALA A 90 7.78 11.62 -5.39
CA ALA A 90 6.37 11.39 -5.68
C ALA A 90 5.54 11.28 -4.40
N THR A 91 6.08 10.64 -3.34
CA THR A 91 5.38 10.53 -2.05
C THR A 91 5.20 11.90 -1.41
N ALA A 92 6.24 12.74 -1.43
CA ALA A 92 6.16 14.11 -0.91
C ALA A 92 5.08 14.92 -1.65
N ILE A 93 5.14 14.94 -3.00
CA ILE A 93 4.15 15.65 -3.83
C ILE A 93 2.73 15.15 -3.55
N MET A 94 2.52 13.84 -3.43
CA MET A 94 1.21 13.27 -3.13
C MET A 94 0.73 13.67 -1.74
N ASN A 95 1.59 13.57 -0.71
CA ASN A 95 1.22 13.90 0.67
C ASN A 95 0.88 15.39 0.83
N ASP A 96 1.62 16.29 0.17
CA ASP A 96 1.35 17.73 0.16
C ASP A 96 -0.05 18.05 -0.42
N ASN A 97 -0.60 17.14 -1.21
CA ASN A 97 -1.90 17.27 -1.86
C ASN A 97 -2.99 16.34 -1.30
N TYR A 98 -2.82 15.82 -0.08
CA TYR A 98 -3.75 14.89 0.59
C TYR A 98 -4.04 13.61 -0.21
N ILE A 99 -3.07 13.18 -1.01
CA ILE A 99 -3.07 11.90 -1.72
C ILE A 99 -2.10 10.99 -0.99
N PHE A 100 -2.62 9.92 -0.38
CA PHE A 100 -1.83 9.00 0.42
C PHE A 100 -1.61 7.70 -0.37
N PRO A 101 -0.42 7.44 -0.93
CA PRO A 101 -0.22 6.29 -1.79
C PRO A 101 -0.40 4.96 -1.03
N CYS A 102 -1.03 4.00 -1.70
CA CYS A 102 -1.03 2.60 -1.30
C CYS A 102 -0.01 1.88 -2.18
N TYR A 103 1.20 1.71 -1.69
CA TYR A 103 2.30 1.09 -2.41
C TYR A 103 2.17 -0.43 -2.44
N THR A 104 2.14 -1.00 -3.66
CA THR A 104 2.30 -2.44 -3.84
C THR A 104 3.77 -2.76 -4.10
N MET A 105 4.27 -3.81 -3.46
CA MET A 105 5.60 -4.37 -3.68
C MET A 105 5.48 -5.84 -4.06
N THR A 106 6.38 -6.33 -4.88
CA THR A 106 6.41 -7.73 -5.32
C THR A 106 7.72 -8.37 -4.93
N ILE A 107 7.65 -9.49 -4.22
CA ILE A 107 8.79 -10.24 -3.69
C ILE A 107 8.69 -11.71 -4.11
N GLY A 108 9.84 -12.36 -4.30
CA GLY A 108 9.89 -13.78 -4.68
C GLY A 108 10.20 -13.99 -6.15
N TYR A 109 10.89 -13.04 -6.78
CA TYR A 109 11.49 -13.26 -8.10
C TYR A 109 12.56 -14.37 -8.02
N LYS A 110 12.72 -15.13 -9.10
CA LYS A 110 13.54 -16.36 -9.13
C LYS A 110 14.98 -16.18 -8.60
N GLU A 111 15.60 -15.00 -8.82
CA GLU A 111 16.97 -14.73 -8.39
C GLU A 111 17.04 -13.63 -7.30
N GLU A 112 15.93 -13.32 -6.68
CA GLU A 112 15.89 -12.37 -5.59
C GLU A 112 16.52 -12.96 -4.34
N THR A 113 17.39 -12.18 -3.72
CA THR A 113 18.16 -12.56 -2.53
C THR A 113 17.73 -11.74 -1.31
N ASP A 114 18.21 -12.09 -0.12
CA ASP A 114 18.00 -11.30 1.09
C ASP A 114 18.56 -9.87 0.96
N ASP A 115 19.65 -9.67 0.20
CA ASP A 115 20.21 -8.33 -0.05
C ASP A 115 19.26 -7.49 -0.92
N ASP A 116 18.65 -8.09 -1.94
CA ASP A 116 17.63 -7.43 -2.77
C ASP A 116 16.41 -6.99 -1.94
N VAL A 117 15.98 -7.85 -1.01
CA VAL A 117 14.88 -7.50 -0.09
C VAL A 117 15.33 -6.45 0.93
N GLN A 118 16.61 -6.44 1.34
CA GLN A 118 17.14 -5.39 2.21
C GLN A 118 17.09 -4.02 1.54
N GLU A 119 17.46 -3.90 0.26
CA GLU A 119 17.30 -2.64 -0.50
C GLU A 119 15.84 -2.16 -0.50
N SER A 120 14.90 -3.09 -0.58
CA SER A 120 13.46 -2.79 -0.47
C SER A 120 13.07 -2.33 0.94
N ILE A 121 13.61 -2.94 1.99
CA ILE A 121 13.43 -2.52 3.39
C ILE A 121 13.99 -1.10 3.59
N ASP A 122 15.17 -0.82 3.06
CA ASP A 122 15.83 0.47 3.20
C ASP A 122 15.00 1.60 2.56
N LEU A 123 14.38 1.34 1.40
CA LEU A 123 13.47 2.29 0.76
C LEU A 123 12.19 2.50 1.60
N VAL A 124 11.60 1.43 2.12
CA VAL A 124 10.45 1.51 3.03
C VAL A 124 10.81 2.29 4.30
N GLN A 125 12.00 2.06 4.87
CA GLN A 125 12.47 2.77 6.04
C GLN A 125 12.62 4.28 5.77
N LYS A 126 13.12 4.68 4.60
CA LYS A 126 13.16 6.09 4.19
C LYS A 126 11.77 6.73 4.19
N ILE A 127 10.75 6.04 3.66
CA ILE A 127 9.36 6.51 3.69
C ILE A 127 8.88 6.72 5.13
N ILE A 128 9.20 5.79 6.02
CA ILE A 128 8.84 5.84 7.45
C ILE A 128 9.54 6.99 8.17
N ASP A 129 10.83 7.17 7.94
CA ASP A 129 11.67 8.17 8.61
C ASP A 129 11.29 9.61 8.22
N HIS A 130 10.72 9.79 7.02
CA HIS A 130 10.17 11.08 6.58
C HIS A 130 8.75 11.34 7.10
N ASP A 131 8.19 10.47 7.94
CA ASP A 131 6.80 10.52 8.46
C ASP A 131 5.74 10.71 7.37
N PHE A 132 5.99 10.22 6.17
CA PHE A 132 5.01 10.24 5.09
C PHE A 132 3.78 9.43 5.47
N THR A 133 2.64 9.78 4.95
CA THR A 133 1.41 9.00 5.07
C THR A 133 1.26 8.12 3.83
N ALA A 134 1.48 6.83 3.98
CA ALA A 134 1.38 5.83 2.91
C ALA A 134 0.98 4.47 3.48
N TRP A 135 0.45 3.58 2.64
CA TRP A 135 0.32 2.17 2.96
C TRP A 135 1.28 1.36 2.10
N ILE A 136 1.80 0.26 2.62
CA ILE A 136 2.79 -0.57 1.96
C ILE A 136 2.35 -2.03 2.02
N PHE A 137 2.20 -2.64 0.84
CA PHE A 137 1.73 -4.02 0.67
C PHE A 137 2.79 -4.86 -0.03
N PRO A 138 3.69 -5.53 0.70
CA PRO A 138 4.56 -6.57 0.14
C PRO A 138 3.75 -7.83 -0.18
N LEU A 139 3.74 -8.22 -1.44
CA LEU A 139 3.01 -9.38 -1.94
C LEU A 139 3.97 -10.35 -2.64
N PRO A 140 3.78 -11.67 -2.51
CA PRO A 140 4.50 -12.62 -3.35
C PRO A 140 4.20 -12.36 -4.83
N VAL A 141 5.22 -12.48 -5.68
CA VAL A 141 5.05 -12.34 -7.13
C VAL A 141 4.12 -13.43 -7.66
N ILE A 142 3.12 -13.03 -8.46
CA ILE A 142 2.18 -13.97 -9.08
C ILE A 142 2.48 -14.03 -10.57
N PRO A 143 2.94 -15.18 -11.11
CA PRO A 143 3.12 -15.37 -12.54
C PRO A 143 1.77 -15.34 -13.26
N ILE A 144 1.56 -14.34 -14.11
CA ILE A 144 0.34 -14.21 -14.91
C ILE A 144 0.68 -14.48 -16.37
N SER A 145 -0.23 -15.12 -17.10
CA SER A 145 -0.03 -15.61 -18.47
C SER A 145 0.44 -14.57 -19.49
N THR A 146 0.28 -13.28 -19.19
CA THR A 146 0.68 -12.15 -20.05
C THR A 146 1.99 -11.49 -19.64
N THR A 147 2.62 -11.94 -18.54
CA THR A 147 3.85 -11.36 -18.01
C THR A 147 5.10 -12.09 -18.51
N ARG A 148 6.27 -11.41 -18.41
CA ARG A 148 7.57 -12.03 -18.74
C ARG A 148 7.93 -13.22 -17.85
N ILE A 149 7.27 -13.34 -16.71
CA ILE A 149 7.50 -14.40 -15.71
C ILE A 149 6.42 -15.49 -15.75
N LYS A 150 5.58 -15.51 -16.80
CA LYS A 150 4.44 -16.44 -16.92
C LYS A 150 4.79 -17.92 -16.74
N ASP A 151 6.00 -18.31 -17.10
CA ASP A 151 6.49 -19.70 -17.00
C ASP A 151 7.23 -19.97 -15.68
N ASN A 152 7.34 -18.98 -14.79
CA ASN A 152 7.92 -19.20 -13.48
C ASN A 152 6.89 -19.89 -12.57
N PRO A 153 7.31 -20.84 -11.72
CA PRO A 153 6.41 -21.36 -10.69
C PRO A 153 6.05 -20.24 -9.70
N PHE A 154 4.85 -20.31 -9.15
CA PHE A 154 4.49 -19.47 -8.00
C PHE A 154 5.53 -19.72 -6.88
N PRO A 155 6.13 -18.68 -6.29
CA PRO A 155 7.12 -18.89 -5.24
C PRO A 155 6.46 -19.58 -4.04
N ALA A 156 7.01 -20.73 -3.65
CA ALA A 156 6.62 -21.37 -2.40
C ALA A 156 7.07 -20.47 -1.24
N LEU A 157 6.21 -20.30 -0.24
CA LEU A 157 6.48 -19.39 0.90
C LEU A 157 7.79 -19.73 1.62
N GLU A 158 8.14 -21.02 1.67
CA GLU A 158 9.38 -21.51 2.30
C GLU A 158 10.63 -21.14 1.51
N LYS A 159 10.48 -20.77 0.25
CA LYS A 159 11.57 -20.41 -0.66
C LYS A 159 11.74 -18.89 -0.83
N LEU A 160 10.85 -18.11 -0.21
CA LEU A 160 11.00 -16.67 -0.20
C LEU A 160 12.29 -16.27 0.56
N PRO A 161 12.95 -15.17 0.16
CA PRO A 161 14.07 -14.61 0.92
C PRO A 161 13.69 -14.44 2.39
N SER A 162 14.62 -14.75 3.31
CA SER A 162 14.29 -14.73 4.75
C SER A 162 13.90 -13.35 5.25
N LYS A 163 14.45 -12.29 4.65
CA LYS A 163 14.13 -10.89 4.92
C LYS A 163 12.73 -10.45 4.46
N TYR A 164 12.04 -11.27 3.67
CA TYR A 164 10.64 -10.99 3.34
C TYR A 164 9.76 -10.83 4.58
N TRP A 165 10.01 -11.65 5.60
CA TRP A 165 9.25 -11.60 6.85
C TRP A 165 9.55 -10.34 7.66
N ASP A 166 10.78 -9.82 7.57
CA ASP A 166 11.15 -8.52 8.15
C ASP A 166 10.44 -7.37 7.41
N LEU A 167 10.48 -7.37 6.08
CA LEU A 167 9.78 -6.40 5.25
C LEU A 167 8.27 -6.38 5.53
N LEU A 168 7.66 -7.57 5.62
CA LEU A 168 6.24 -7.73 5.91
C LEU A 168 5.89 -7.14 7.29
N TYR A 169 6.69 -7.44 8.31
CA TYR A 169 6.51 -6.91 9.66
C TYR A 169 6.65 -5.38 9.71
N ILE A 170 7.68 -4.82 9.09
CA ILE A 170 7.94 -3.38 9.03
C ILE A 170 6.77 -2.67 8.33
N ALA A 171 6.37 -3.16 7.15
CA ALA A 171 5.28 -2.60 6.38
C ALA A 171 3.95 -2.61 7.15
N TRP A 172 3.57 -3.73 7.74
CA TRP A 172 2.32 -3.83 8.47
C TRP A 172 2.30 -3.05 9.78
N THR A 173 3.41 -3.00 10.52
CA THR A 173 3.53 -2.13 11.71
C THR A 173 3.35 -0.66 11.32
N TYR A 174 3.96 -0.25 10.23
CA TYR A 174 3.79 1.10 9.70
C TYR A 174 2.36 1.36 9.22
N ASN A 175 1.75 0.44 8.47
CA ASN A 175 0.36 0.55 8.04
C ASN A 175 -0.60 0.74 9.23
N MET A 176 -0.37 0.03 10.34
CA MET A 176 -1.18 0.20 11.55
C MET A 176 -0.97 1.58 12.20
N LYS A 177 0.28 2.10 12.22
CA LYS A 177 0.56 3.47 12.67
C LYS A 177 -0.20 4.50 11.82
N VAL A 178 -0.12 4.38 10.48
CA VAL A 178 -0.81 5.28 9.55
C VAL A 178 -2.34 5.18 9.71
N THR A 179 -2.88 3.97 9.84
CA THR A 179 -4.32 3.80 10.03
C THR A 179 -4.79 4.42 11.35
N ARG A 180 -4.02 4.32 12.44
CA ARG A 180 -4.34 5.04 13.69
C ARG A 180 -4.33 6.56 13.48
N LYS A 181 -3.38 7.11 12.71
CA LYS A 181 -3.34 8.54 12.33
C LYS A 181 -4.61 8.96 11.56
N LEU A 182 -5.11 8.11 10.68
CA LEU A 182 -6.31 8.34 9.88
C LEU A 182 -7.62 7.92 10.58
N ALA A 183 -7.56 7.18 11.69
CA ALA A 183 -8.71 6.63 12.39
C ALA A 183 -9.77 7.68 12.82
N PRO A 184 -9.42 8.91 13.23
CA PRO A 184 -10.42 9.93 13.56
C PRO A 184 -11.37 10.25 12.39
N ARG A 185 -10.85 10.20 11.15
CA ARG A 185 -11.63 10.35 9.93
C ARG A 185 -12.57 9.17 9.69
N LEU A 186 -12.06 7.95 9.91
CA LEU A 186 -12.82 6.71 9.66
C LEU A 186 -13.91 6.47 10.73
N ALA A 187 -13.65 6.90 11.97
CA ALA A 187 -14.52 6.62 13.10
C ALA A 187 -15.72 7.57 13.24
N GLY A 188 -15.81 8.68 12.49
CA GLY A 188 -16.99 9.56 12.33
C GLY A 188 -17.67 10.07 13.62
N GLY A 189 -17.25 9.67 14.81
CA GLY A 189 -17.95 9.87 16.06
C GLY A 189 -17.22 10.73 17.07
N LYS A 190 -17.82 11.85 17.46
CA LYS A 190 -17.49 12.59 18.69
C LYS A 190 -18.23 11.93 19.88
N GLY A 191 -17.58 11.86 21.05
CA GLY A 191 -18.20 11.36 22.27
C GLY A 191 -17.87 9.90 22.63
N VAL A 192 -18.78 9.25 23.36
CA VAL A 192 -18.57 7.89 23.92
C VAL A 192 -18.43 6.85 22.80
N THR A 193 -19.29 6.92 21.79
CA THR A 193 -19.27 6.00 20.64
C THR A 193 -17.93 6.06 19.90
N GLY A 194 -17.40 7.26 19.63
CA GLY A 194 -16.10 7.41 18.99
C GLY A 194 -14.93 6.88 19.85
N ARG A 195 -15.04 6.93 21.19
CA ARG A 195 -14.04 6.33 22.09
C ARG A 195 -14.08 4.80 22.05
N ILE A 196 -15.28 4.22 22.03
CA ILE A 196 -15.45 2.76 21.92
C ILE A 196 -14.91 2.26 20.59
N VAL A 197 -15.24 2.91 19.47
CA VAL A 197 -14.75 2.53 18.14
C VAL A 197 -13.23 2.62 18.08
N ARG A 198 -12.61 3.68 18.58
CA ARG A 198 -11.13 3.81 18.65
C ARG A 198 -10.50 2.70 19.49
N PHE A 199 -11.08 2.39 20.66
CA PHE A 199 -10.59 1.30 21.50
C PHE A 199 -10.65 -0.05 20.77
N MET A 200 -11.76 -0.34 20.05
CA MET A 200 -11.88 -1.56 19.27
C MET A 200 -10.84 -1.62 18.12
N ILE A 201 -10.66 -0.51 17.41
CA ILE A 201 -9.64 -0.37 16.35
C ILE A 201 -8.25 -0.66 16.92
N ASP A 202 -7.88 -0.06 18.05
CA ASP A 202 -6.58 -0.28 18.69
C ASP A 202 -6.36 -1.74 19.12
N ARG A 203 -7.40 -2.40 19.61
CA ARG A 203 -7.32 -3.84 19.97
C ARG A 203 -7.10 -4.72 18.73
N ILE A 204 -7.83 -4.44 17.65
CA ILE A 204 -7.69 -5.16 16.37
C ILE A 204 -6.26 -4.95 15.82
N PHE A 205 -5.78 -3.71 15.78
CA PHE A 205 -4.46 -3.40 15.23
C PHE A 205 -3.34 -3.99 16.07
N SER A 206 -3.45 -3.98 17.39
CA SER A 206 -2.49 -4.65 18.26
C SER A 206 -2.42 -6.16 18.00
N SER A 207 -3.56 -6.80 17.70
CA SER A 207 -3.61 -8.21 17.33
C SER A 207 -2.95 -8.49 15.98
N ILE A 208 -3.15 -7.58 15.00
CA ILE A 208 -2.50 -7.66 13.69
C ILE A 208 -0.99 -7.48 13.82
N GLU A 209 -0.52 -6.50 14.59
CA GLU A 209 0.91 -6.27 14.85
C GLU A 209 1.56 -7.48 15.52
N TRP A 210 0.88 -8.08 16.49
CA TRP A 210 1.35 -9.31 17.14
C TRP A 210 1.47 -10.46 16.15
N PHE A 211 0.48 -10.66 15.28
CA PHE A 211 0.49 -11.68 14.24
C PHE A 211 1.69 -11.52 13.29
N PHE A 212 1.96 -10.32 12.80
CA PHE A 212 3.10 -10.08 11.91
C PHE A 212 4.45 -10.20 12.62
N ARG A 213 4.52 -9.88 13.92
CA ARG A 213 5.70 -10.15 14.75
C ARG A 213 5.97 -11.65 14.85
N ASP A 214 4.94 -12.44 15.12
CA ASP A 214 5.06 -13.89 15.23
C ASP A 214 5.47 -14.53 13.88
N LEU A 215 4.95 -14.03 12.76
CA LEU A 215 5.39 -14.43 11.42
C LEU A 215 6.88 -14.14 11.19
N LYS A 216 7.34 -12.95 11.57
CA LYS A 216 8.75 -12.56 11.48
C LYS A 216 9.63 -13.49 12.31
N GLU A 217 9.31 -13.69 13.60
CA GLU A 217 10.07 -14.50 14.53
C GLU A 217 10.14 -15.97 14.10
N SER A 218 9.04 -16.50 13.55
CA SER A 218 8.96 -17.87 13.04
C SER A 218 9.47 -18.04 11.60
N LYS A 219 9.88 -16.93 10.94
CA LYS A 219 10.23 -16.91 9.50
C LYS A 219 9.15 -17.57 8.64
N GLY A 220 7.89 -17.23 8.90
CA GLY A 220 6.74 -17.74 8.19
C GLY A 220 6.33 -19.19 8.52
N LYS A 221 7.08 -19.93 9.35
CA LYS A 221 6.76 -21.32 9.66
C LYS A 221 5.39 -21.49 10.30
N LYS A 222 5.00 -20.57 11.20
CA LYS A 222 3.68 -20.63 11.84
C LYS A 222 2.52 -20.31 10.88
N SER A 223 2.76 -19.58 9.80
CA SER A 223 1.71 -19.36 8.79
C SER A 223 1.33 -20.63 8.06
N LEU A 224 2.22 -21.61 7.99
CA LEU A 224 1.99 -22.92 7.38
C LEU A 224 1.21 -23.88 8.31
N GLU A 225 1.22 -23.59 9.60
CA GLU A 225 0.49 -24.35 10.63
C GLU A 225 -0.91 -23.79 10.94
N PHE A 226 -1.47 -22.93 10.08
CA PHE A 226 -2.78 -22.30 10.27
C PHE A 226 -3.93 -23.31 10.49
N SER A 227 -3.74 -24.58 10.16
CA SER A 227 -4.71 -25.64 10.44
C SER A 227 -4.76 -26.05 11.93
N THR A 228 -3.79 -25.65 12.74
CA THR A 228 -3.66 -26.05 14.16
C THR A 228 -3.87 -24.91 15.16
N ILE A 229 -3.99 -23.66 14.69
CA ILE A 229 -4.22 -22.52 15.58
C ILE A 229 -5.68 -22.56 16.06
N ASN A 230 -5.81 -22.74 17.37
CA ASN A 230 -7.07 -22.65 18.08
C ASN A 230 -7.70 -21.26 17.86
N ILE A 231 -8.72 -21.23 17.00
CA ILE A 231 -9.34 -20.09 16.29
C ILE A 231 -9.96 -19.05 17.25
N ASN A 232 -9.91 -19.24 18.56
CA ASN A 232 -10.80 -18.55 19.48
C ASN A 232 -10.50 -17.06 19.72
N ASN A 233 -9.34 -16.48 19.36
CA ASN A 233 -9.10 -15.09 19.73
C ASN A 233 -8.65 -14.12 18.62
N THR A 234 -7.95 -14.55 17.58
CA THR A 234 -7.39 -13.57 16.61
C THR A 234 -7.82 -13.83 15.17
N VAL A 235 -7.80 -15.08 14.74
CA VAL A 235 -8.23 -15.47 13.38
C VAL A 235 -9.76 -15.36 13.25
N GLY A 236 -10.50 -15.63 14.32
CA GLY A 236 -11.94 -15.40 14.38
C GLY A 236 -12.29 -13.92 14.15
N THR A 237 -11.50 -13.01 14.69
CA THR A 237 -11.69 -11.56 14.51
C THR A 237 -11.36 -11.12 13.08
N ILE A 238 -10.26 -11.61 12.50
CA ILE A 238 -9.88 -11.31 11.11
C ILE A 238 -10.90 -11.93 10.14
N ARG A 239 -11.37 -13.15 10.39
CA ARG A 239 -12.41 -13.80 9.59
C ARG A 239 -13.75 -13.06 9.71
N ALA A 240 -14.13 -12.60 10.89
CA ALA A 240 -15.32 -11.77 11.10
C ALA A 240 -15.22 -10.42 10.37
N ILE A 241 -14.04 -9.79 10.33
CA ILE A 241 -13.80 -8.54 9.58
C ILE A 241 -13.90 -8.79 8.08
N LEU A 242 -13.34 -9.89 7.57
CA LEU A 242 -13.43 -10.27 6.17
C LEU A 242 -14.87 -10.65 5.77
N GLU A 243 -15.61 -11.30 6.67
CA GLU A 243 -17.03 -11.61 6.45
C GLU A 243 -17.93 -10.37 6.54
N LEU A 244 -17.65 -9.44 7.46
CA LEU A 244 -18.32 -8.13 7.53
C LEU A 244 -18.05 -7.29 6.28
N GLY A 245 -16.82 -7.30 5.76
CA GLY A 245 -16.49 -6.71 4.47
C GLY A 245 -17.29 -7.34 3.32
N ARG A 246 -17.46 -8.65 3.30
CA ARG A 246 -18.28 -9.38 2.31
C ARG A 246 -19.77 -9.04 2.38
N LEU A 247 -20.30 -8.84 3.57
CA LEU A 247 -21.72 -8.46 3.78
C LEU A 247 -21.96 -7.01 3.37
N SER A 248 -20.99 -6.10 3.56
CA SER A 248 -21.06 -4.72 3.11
C SER A 248 -21.11 -4.61 1.57
N PHE A 249 -20.45 -5.49 0.85
CA PHE A 249 -20.50 -5.52 -0.63
C PHE A 249 -21.79 -6.11 -1.20
N LYS A 250 -22.51 -6.97 -0.46
CA LYS A 250 -23.80 -7.55 -0.92
C LYS A 250 -25.00 -6.63 -0.72
N GLY A 251 -24.88 -5.57 0.06
CA GLY A 251 -25.94 -4.60 0.34
C GLY A 251 -26.19 -3.54 -0.72
N HIS A 252 -25.37 -3.51 -1.82
CA HIS A 252 -25.52 -2.54 -2.90
C HIS A 252 -26.05 -3.13 -4.22
N GLU A 253 -26.48 -4.37 -4.24
CA GLU A 253 -27.08 -5.03 -5.41
C GLU A 253 -28.61 -5.29 -5.27
N SER A 254 -29.29 -4.51 -4.43
CA SER A 254 -30.78 -4.57 -4.34
C SER A 254 -31.40 -3.20 -4.57
#